data_e2c8c5bae5af1486d18afbd20451a3dc
#
_entry.id   e2c8c5bae5af1486d18afbd20451a3dc
#
_cell.length_a   1.000
_cell.length_b   1.000
_cell.length_c   1.000
_cell.angle_alpha   90.00
_cell.angle_beta   90.00
_cell.angle_gamma   90.00
#
_symmetry.space_group_name_H-M   'P 1'
#
loop_
_entity.id
_entity.type
_entity.pdbx_description
1 polymer ?
#
loop_
_entity_poly.entity_id
_entity_poly.type
_entity_poly.pdbx_seq_one_letter_code
_entity_poly.pdbx_strand_id
1 'polypeptide(L)'
;MSPNLPVIIRGGAAHFPALKNWSPELLRSRIGNASVTVAVTPNGLADAPQGDQFVMPEERTMKMEEFLDIIENPDTKNGVFYIQKQNSNLTEEFAELMEDVDQEIVWASEAFNKKPDAVNFWMGDSRAVTSMHKDPYENIYCVIRGEKKITLQPPSDLPWIPYKNYHPAVYKQDTNTGLWETESLEGSLVPWIAIDPLNPDFEAWPSYKCATQLRLKLKAGDVLYLPSFWFHHLTQTQGCIAVNYWYDMQFDVKYNFFNLLQNLKTVIKEQ
;
A
#
# COMPACT_ATOMS: atom_id res chain seq x y z
N MET A 1 -5.82 -20.97 -7.67
CA MET A 1 -6.27 -19.74 -6.95
C MET A 1 -7.70 -19.86 -6.43
N SER A 2 -8.32 -20.99 -6.62
CA SER A 2 -9.72 -21.25 -6.24
C SER A 2 -10.11 -20.96 -4.78
N PRO A 3 -9.27 -21.13 -3.74
CA PRO A 3 -9.76 -20.93 -2.37
C PRO A 3 -9.70 -19.48 -1.86
N ASN A 4 -9.40 -18.50 -2.69
CA ASN A 4 -9.26 -17.09 -2.26
C ASN A 4 -8.32 -16.90 -1.05
N LEU A 5 -7.20 -17.62 -1.03
CA LEU A 5 -6.19 -17.55 0.02
C LEU A 5 -4.93 -16.85 -0.48
N PRO A 6 -4.28 -16.02 0.35
CA PRO A 6 -2.99 -15.45 0.01
C PRO A 6 -1.94 -16.56 -0.14
N VAL A 7 -1.06 -16.40 -1.13
CA VAL A 7 0.00 -17.36 -1.42
C VAL A 7 1.33 -16.63 -1.57
N ILE A 8 2.36 -17.09 -0.87
CA ILE A 8 3.72 -16.60 -1.06
C ILE A 8 4.46 -17.56 -1.99
N ILE A 9 4.99 -17.03 -3.08
CA ILE A 9 5.85 -17.73 -4.03
C ILE A 9 7.30 -17.28 -3.76
N ARG A 10 8.04 -18.09 -3.05
CA ARG A 10 9.44 -17.78 -2.72
C ARG A 10 10.30 -17.78 -3.99
N GLY A 11 11.03 -16.68 -4.20
CA GLY A 11 11.83 -16.51 -5.41
C GLY A 11 11.02 -16.37 -6.71
N GLY A 12 9.71 -16.10 -6.63
CA GLY A 12 8.83 -15.98 -7.80
C GLY A 12 9.22 -14.88 -8.76
N ALA A 13 9.90 -13.83 -8.29
CA ALA A 13 10.47 -12.75 -9.10
C ALA A 13 11.99 -12.84 -9.28
N ALA A 14 12.63 -13.99 -9.00
CA ALA A 14 14.09 -14.14 -9.05
C ALA A 14 14.68 -13.88 -10.44
N HIS A 15 13.87 -13.96 -11.49
CA HIS A 15 14.28 -13.70 -12.88
C HIS A 15 14.26 -12.22 -13.26
N PHE A 16 13.67 -11.33 -12.43
CA PHE A 16 13.62 -9.90 -12.72
C PHE A 16 15.00 -9.26 -12.71
N PRO A 17 15.46 -8.62 -13.80
CA PRO A 17 16.69 -7.83 -13.80
C PRO A 17 16.69 -6.74 -12.71
N ALA A 18 15.53 -6.22 -12.33
CA ALA A 18 15.33 -5.23 -11.28
C ALA A 18 16.02 -5.58 -9.96
N LEU A 19 16.08 -6.88 -9.57
CA LEU A 19 16.76 -7.33 -8.36
C LEU A 19 18.25 -6.95 -8.30
N LYS A 20 18.88 -6.77 -9.46
CA LYS A 20 20.27 -6.33 -9.61
C LYS A 20 20.36 -4.86 -9.99
N ASN A 21 19.43 -4.39 -10.86
CA ASN A 21 19.53 -3.10 -11.51
C ASN A 21 18.94 -1.95 -10.68
N TRP A 22 18.15 -2.23 -9.64
CA TRP A 22 17.51 -1.17 -8.85
C TRP A 22 18.24 -0.92 -7.53
N SER A 23 19.56 -0.79 -7.60
CA SER A 23 20.32 -0.18 -6.51
C SER A 23 20.17 1.35 -6.56
N PRO A 24 20.34 2.09 -5.44
CA PRO A 24 20.28 3.55 -5.44
C PRO A 24 21.21 4.18 -6.48
N GLU A 25 22.43 3.65 -6.64
CA GLU A 25 23.43 4.14 -7.60
C GLU A 25 22.96 3.96 -9.06
N LEU A 26 22.38 2.78 -9.38
CA LEU A 26 21.89 2.50 -10.73
C LEU A 26 20.60 3.27 -11.04
N LEU A 27 19.69 3.40 -10.08
CA LEU A 27 18.50 4.25 -10.23
C LEU A 27 18.90 5.71 -10.45
N ARG A 28 19.87 6.22 -9.69
CA ARG A 28 20.41 7.57 -9.85
C ARG A 28 20.99 7.79 -11.25
N SER A 29 21.74 6.83 -11.78
CA SER A 29 22.35 6.94 -13.10
C SER A 29 21.34 6.88 -14.25
N ARG A 30 20.26 6.10 -14.10
CA ARG A 30 19.25 5.90 -15.15
C ARG A 30 18.15 6.95 -15.14
N ILE A 31 17.59 7.21 -13.97
CA ILE A 31 16.39 8.05 -13.80
C ILE A 31 16.60 9.19 -12.78
N GLY A 32 17.84 9.50 -12.39
CA GLY A 32 18.13 10.52 -11.38
C GLY A 32 17.50 11.89 -11.68
N ASN A 33 17.45 12.27 -12.96
CA ASN A 33 16.85 13.53 -13.42
C ASN A 33 15.33 13.45 -13.66
N ALA A 34 14.73 12.26 -13.58
CA ALA A 34 13.29 12.10 -13.76
C ALA A 34 12.53 12.81 -12.64
N SER A 35 11.41 13.43 -13.01
CA SER A 35 10.49 14.07 -12.06
C SER A 35 9.58 12.97 -11.49
N VAL A 36 9.53 12.87 -10.16
CA VAL A 36 8.75 11.84 -9.46
C VAL A 36 7.80 12.48 -8.45
N THR A 37 6.63 11.86 -8.30
CA THR A 37 5.63 12.26 -7.29
C THR A 37 5.89 11.49 -6.00
N VAL A 38 6.13 12.23 -4.91
CA VAL A 38 6.45 11.67 -3.58
C VAL A 38 5.40 12.10 -2.58
N ALA A 39 4.83 11.15 -1.87
CA ALA A 39 3.97 11.37 -0.71
C ALA A 39 4.84 11.69 0.51
N VAL A 40 4.53 12.77 1.21
CA VAL A 40 5.27 13.21 2.40
C VAL A 40 4.31 13.39 3.57
N THR A 41 4.67 12.84 4.72
CA THR A 41 3.89 12.92 5.96
C THR A 41 4.79 13.20 7.16
N PRO A 42 4.27 13.75 8.27
CA PRO A 42 5.06 13.94 9.48
C PRO A 42 5.43 12.64 10.19
N ASN A 43 4.61 11.59 10.03
CA ASN A 43 4.62 10.40 10.87
C ASN A 43 4.65 9.07 10.11
N GLY A 44 4.70 9.09 8.78
CA GLY A 44 4.69 7.91 7.93
C GLY A 44 3.30 7.34 7.62
N LEU A 45 2.25 7.90 8.18
CA LEU A 45 0.86 7.48 7.98
C LEU A 45 0.22 8.31 6.87
N ALA A 46 0.31 7.81 5.65
CA ALA A 46 -0.40 8.35 4.49
C ALA A 46 -1.72 7.60 4.30
N ASP A 47 -2.76 8.32 3.90
CA ASP A 47 -4.10 7.76 3.69
C ASP A 47 -4.58 6.96 4.93
N ALA A 48 -4.58 7.63 6.08
CA ALA A 48 -4.81 6.99 7.37
C ALA A 48 -5.62 7.87 8.33
N PRO A 49 -6.36 7.24 9.28
CA PRO A 49 -7.02 7.97 10.36
C PRO A 49 -6.03 8.68 11.29
N GLN A 50 -6.32 9.95 11.61
CA GLN A 50 -5.65 10.75 12.61
C GLN A 50 -6.71 11.52 13.41
N GLY A 51 -6.98 11.10 14.64
CA GLY A 51 -8.09 11.65 15.43
C GLY A 51 -9.45 11.37 14.78
N ASP A 52 -10.14 12.43 14.34
CA ASP A 52 -11.42 12.38 13.63
C ASP A 52 -11.29 12.62 12.10
N GLN A 53 -10.06 12.75 11.62
CA GLN A 53 -9.75 13.00 10.21
C GLN A 53 -9.17 11.76 9.52
N PHE A 54 -9.48 11.59 8.22
CA PHE A 54 -8.75 10.76 7.30
C PHE A 54 -7.75 11.65 6.56
N VAL A 55 -6.46 11.47 6.83
CA VAL A 55 -5.45 12.40 6.34
C VAL A 55 -4.65 11.80 5.20
N MET A 56 -4.72 12.46 4.05
CA MET A 56 -3.92 12.16 2.88
C MET A 56 -2.52 12.81 3.02
N PRO A 57 -1.49 12.26 2.36
CA PRO A 57 -0.16 12.86 2.37
C PRO A 57 -0.13 14.18 1.59
N GLU A 58 0.85 15.02 1.89
CA GLU A 58 1.23 16.08 0.97
C GLU A 58 1.98 15.47 -0.21
N GLU A 59 1.50 15.69 -1.43
CA GLU A 59 2.23 15.28 -2.63
C GLU A 59 3.24 16.36 -3.04
N ARG A 60 4.49 15.93 -3.25
CA ARG A 60 5.58 16.79 -3.74
C ARG A 60 6.20 16.21 -5.00
N THR A 61 6.47 17.08 -5.95
CA THR A 61 7.24 16.71 -7.13
C THR A 61 8.71 17.08 -6.90
N MET A 62 9.60 16.12 -7.11
CA MET A 62 11.04 16.33 -6.98
C MET A 62 11.80 15.47 -7.99
N LYS A 63 13.11 15.66 -8.13
CA LYS A 63 13.93 14.74 -8.91
C LYS A 63 14.12 13.41 -8.16
N MET A 64 14.25 12.33 -8.91
CA MET A 64 14.54 11.01 -8.31
C MET A 64 15.86 11.02 -7.53
N GLU A 65 16.88 11.73 -7.99
CA GLU A 65 18.15 11.87 -7.27
C GLU A 65 17.98 12.53 -5.90
N GLU A 66 17.12 13.56 -5.78
CA GLU A 66 16.80 14.25 -4.52
C GLU A 66 16.05 13.31 -3.57
N PHE A 67 15.11 12.53 -4.11
CA PHE A 67 14.40 11.52 -3.34
C PHE A 67 15.36 10.44 -2.82
N LEU A 68 16.29 9.96 -3.64
CA LEU A 68 17.30 8.98 -3.24
C LEU A 68 18.21 9.52 -2.13
N ASP A 69 18.64 10.79 -2.21
CA ASP A 69 19.41 11.44 -1.14
C ASP A 69 18.67 11.44 0.20
N ILE A 70 17.35 11.69 0.17
CA ILE A 70 16.50 11.66 1.36
C ILE A 70 16.38 10.23 1.91
N ILE A 71 16.19 9.23 1.04
CA ILE A 71 16.05 7.84 1.48
C ILE A 71 17.35 7.29 2.05
N GLU A 72 18.50 7.71 1.52
CA GLU A 72 19.82 7.32 2.04
C GLU A 72 20.15 8.03 3.36
N ASN A 73 19.58 9.23 3.59
CA ASN A 73 19.80 10.05 4.78
C ASN A 73 18.47 10.54 5.38
N PRO A 74 17.62 9.64 5.91
CA PRO A 74 16.24 9.95 6.27
C PRO A 74 16.07 10.99 7.38
N ASP A 75 17.09 11.16 8.24
CA ASP A 75 17.05 12.10 9.37
C ASP A 75 17.37 13.54 8.93
N THR A 76 17.77 13.77 7.69
CA THR A 76 18.12 15.10 7.17
C THR A 76 16.90 15.96 6.83
N LYS A 77 15.73 15.36 6.70
CA LYS A 77 14.48 16.04 6.35
C LYS A 77 13.41 15.80 7.40
N ASN A 78 12.63 16.85 7.65
CA ASN A 78 11.46 16.77 8.51
C ASN A 78 10.29 16.18 7.74
N GLY A 79 10.13 14.86 7.85
CA GLY A 79 9.06 14.11 7.19
C GLY A 79 9.46 12.68 6.85
N VAL A 80 8.48 11.92 6.42
CA VAL A 80 8.59 10.55 5.92
C VAL A 80 8.20 10.55 4.46
N PHE A 81 9.08 10.07 3.60
CA PHE A 81 8.96 10.17 2.14
C PHE A 81 8.69 8.79 1.54
N TYR A 82 7.69 8.72 0.67
CA TYR A 82 7.29 7.47 0.04
C TYR A 82 6.74 7.69 -1.38
N ILE A 83 7.32 7.02 -2.36
CA ILE A 83 6.72 6.89 -3.69
C ILE A 83 5.64 5.84 -3.59
N GLN A 84 4.38 6.30 -3.60
CA GLN A 84 3.20 5.45 -3.46
C GLN A 84 2.05 5.83 -4.40
N LYS A 85 2.29 6.72 -5.35
CA LYS A 85 1.24 7.10 -6.29
C LYS A 85 0.79 5.85 -7.05
N GLN A 86 -0.52 5.62 -7.01
CA GLN A 86 -1.16 4.50 -7.69
C GLN A 86 -1.53 4.91 -9.12
N ASN A 87 -2.23 4.06 -9.85
CA ASN A 87 -2.64 4.27 -11.24
C ASN A 87 -1.50 4.15 -12.26
N SER A 88 -0.76 3.01 -12.19
CA SER A 88 0.27 2.65 -13.16
C SER A 88 1.48 3.59 -13.18
N ASN A 89 1.90 4.12 -12.03
CA ASN A 89 3.07 4.98 -11.97
C ASN A 89 4.34 4.34 -12.56
N LEU A 90 4.46 3.00 -12.54
CA LEU A 90 5.61 2.34 -13.17
C LEU A 90 5.62 2.53 -14.70
N THR A 91 4.45 2.55 -15.34
CA THR A 91 4.34 2.79 -16.78
C THR A 91 4.31 4.27 -17.15
N GLU A 92 3.87 5.13 -16.23
CA GLU A 92 3.72 6.57 -16.45
C GLU A 92 4.98 7.36 -16.03
N GLU A 93 5.36 7.28 -14.77
CA GLU A 93 6.50 8.07 -14.22
C GLU A 93 7.84 7.33 -14.35
N PHE A 94 7.82 5.98 -14.37
CA PHE A 94 9.02 5.13 -14.34
C PHE A 94 9.13 4.20 -15.55
N ALA A 95 8.62 4.62 -16.71
CA ALA A 95 8.59 3.79 -17.93
C ALA A 95 9.96 3.20 -18.32
N GLU A 96 11.06 3.92 -18.06
CA GLU A 96 12.43 3.45 -18.30
C GLU A 96 12.82 2.23 -17.45
N LEU A 97 12.10 1.96 -16.36
CA LEU A 97 12.33 0.82 -15.48
C LEU A 97 11.53 -0.43 -15.90
N MET A 98 10.59 -0.30 -16.82
CA MET A 98 9.71 -1.41 -17.25
C MET A 98 10.46 -2.57 -17.87
N GLU A 99 11.62 -2.35 -18.47
CA GLU A 99 12.44 -3.43 -19.07
C GLU A 99 13.06 -4.37 -18.04
N ASP A 100 13.12 -3.96 -16.77
CA ASP A 100 13.72 -4.72 -15.67
C ASP A 100 12.71 -5.63 -14.94
N VAL A 101 11.44 -5.56 -15.27
CA VAL A 101 10.36 -6.40 -14.71
C VAL A 101 9.47 -6.94 -15.82
N ASP A 102 8.70 -7.98 -15.52
CA ASP A 102 7.71 -8.46 -16.46
C ASP A 102 6.59 -7.41 -16.66
N GLN A 103 6.15 -7.19 -17.89
CA GLN A 103 5.03 -6.28 -18.18
C GLN A 103 3.70 -6.82 -17.65
N GLU A 104 3.59 -8.13 -17.54
CA GLU A 104 2.49 -8.88 -16.93
C GLU A 104 3.02 -10.16 -16.30
N ILE A 105 2.39 -10.61 -15.27
CA ILE A 105 2.70 -11.93 -14.68
C ILE A 105 1.89 -12.98 -15.42
N VAL A 106 2.53 -13.67 -16.37
CA VAL A 106 1.87 -14.57 -17.35
C VAL A 106 0.91 -15.55 -16.70
N TRP A 107 1.37 -16.28 -15.66
CA TRP A 107 0.53 -17.26 -14.96
C TRP A 107 -0.67 -16.61 -14.23
N ALA A 108 -0.55 -15.36 -13.81
CA ALA A 108 -1.66 -14.61 -13.20
C ALA A 108 -2.63 -14.13 -14.29
N SER A 109 -2.11 -13.59 -15.40
CA SER A 109 -2.93 -13.18 -16.55
C SER A 109 -3.73 -14.33 -17.14
N GLU A 110 -3.14 -15.52 -17.24
CA GLU A 110 -3.84 -16.74 -17.64
C GLU A 110 -4.92 -17.14 -16.63
N ALA A 111 -4.60 -17.12 -15.32
CA ALA A 111 -5.53 -17.51 -14.28
C ALA A 111 -6.72 -16.56 -14.15
N PHE A 112 -6.51 -15.26 -14.34
CA PHE A 112 -7.56 -14.25 -14.28
C PHE A 112 -8.22 -13.98 -15.64
N ASN A 113 -7.67 -14.54 -16.72
CA ASN A 113 -8.10 -14.33 -18.12
C ASN A 113 -8.16 -12.84 -18.49
N LYS A 114 -7.16 -12.07 -18.04
CA LYS A 114 -6.99 -10.64 -18.34
C LYS A 114 -5.55 -10.18 -18.07
N LYS A 115 -5.18 -9.03 -18.62
CA LYS A 115 -3.93 -8.34 -18.29
C LYS A 115 -4.09 -7.51 -17.02
N PRO A 116 -2.98 -7.06 -16.37
CA PRO A 116 -3.07 -6.14 -15.27
C PRO A 116 -3.66 -4.79 -15.70
N ASP A 117 -4.53 -4.25 -14.87
CA ASP A 117 -5.13 -2.92 -15.06
C ASP A 117 -4.15 -1.82 -14.66
N ALA A 118 -3.28 -2.11 -13.70
CA ALA A 118 -2.25 -1.18 -13.25
C ALA A 118 -0.99 -1.92 -12.79
N VAL A 119 0.17 -1.32 -13.06
CA VAL A 119 1.48 -1.76 -12.52
C VAL A 119 2.11 -0.59 -11.79
N ASN A 120 2.37 -0.78 -10.48
CA ASN A 120 2.82 0.30 -9.62
C ASN A 120 4.20 0.00 -9.02
N PHE A 121 5.00 1.07 -8.93
CA PHE A 121 6.30 1.11 -8.27
C PHE A 121 6.15 1.75 -6.88
N TRP A 122 6.80 1.15 -5.90
CA TRP A 122 6.78 1.58 -4.50
C TRP A 122 8.21 1.66 -3.98
N MET A 123 8.58 2.79 -3.42
CA MET A 123 9.89 2.96 -2.77
C MET A 123 9.81 3.98 -1.65
N GLY A 124 10.39 3.68 -0.48
CA GLY A 124 10.43 4.69 0.55
C GLY A 124 11.07 4.33 1.87
N ASP A 125 10.86 5.25 2.80
CA ASP A 125 11.36 5.25 4.17
C ASP A 125 10.81 4.07 4.97
N SER A 126 11.59 3.54 5.91
CA SER A 126 11.18 2.48 6.83
C SER A 126 10.05 2.89 7.78
N ARG A 127 9.87 4.20 7.99
CA ARG A 127 8.80 4.76 8.81
C ARG A 127 7.45 4.84 8.07
N ALA A 128 7.46 4.67 6.72
CA ALA A 128 6.23 4.68 5.94
C ALA A 128 5.39 3.43 6.23
N VAL A 129 4.11 3.66 6.50
CA VAL A 129 3.12 2.65 6.85
C VAL A 129 1.94 2.76 5.90
N THR A 130 1.60 1.66 5.25
CA THR A 130 0.31 1.54 4.57
C THR A 130 -0.73 1.07 5.58
N SER A 131 -1.67 1.94 5.94
CA SER A 131 -2.71 1.68 6.95
C SER A 131 -3.58 0.49 6.54
N MET A 132 -4.23 -0.17 7.51
CA MET A 132 -5.10 -1.31 7.23
C MET A 132 -6.24 -0.90 6.29
N HIS A 133 -6.32 -1.57 5.15
CA HIS A 133 -7.36 -1.36 4.14
C HIS A 133 -7.59 -2.64 3.34
N LYS A 134 -8.45 -2.60 2.36
CA LYS A 134 -8.70 -3.65 1.36
C LYS A 134 -8.89 -3.04 -0.01
N ASP A 135 -8.54 -3.80 -1.04
CA ASP A 135 -8.72 -3.41 -2.43
C ASP A 135 -9.65 -4.37 -3.19
N PRO A 136 -10.36 -3.87 -4.20
CA PRO A 136 -11.17 -4.69 -5.09
C PRO A 136 -10.34 -5.30 -6.24
N TYR A 137 -9.05 -5.59 -6.00
CA TYR A 137 -8.13 -6.14 -6.99
C TYR A 137 -7.58 -7.49 -6.55
N GLU A 138 -7.36 -8.37 -7.52
CA GLU A 138 -6.44 -9.49 -7.39
C GLU A 138 -5.03 -8.92 -7.55
N ASN A 139 -4.21 -9.01 -6.52
CA ASN A 139 -2.93 -8.30 -6.44
C ASN A 139 -1.75 -9.28 -6.45
N ILE A 140 -0.83 -9.09 -7.39
CA ILE A 140 0.46 -9.80 -7.42
C ILE A 140 1.52 -8.81 -6.97
N TYR A 141 2.06 -9.00 -5.77
CA TYR A 141 2.98 -8.08 -5.10
C TYR A 141 4.39 -8.67 -5.05
N CYS A 142 5.35 -8.03 -5.72
CA CYS A 142 6.74 -8.46 -5.87
C CYS A 142 7.66 -7.54 -5.08
N VAL A 143 8.48 -8.08 -4.17
CA VAL A 143 9.51 -7.30 -3.49
C VAL A 143 10.80 -7.37 -4.30
N ILE A 144 11.33 -6.20 -4.67
CA ILE A 144 12.55 -6.07 -5.49
C ILE A 144 13.77 -5.85 -4.61
N ARG A 145 13.65 -5.02 -3.57
CA ARG A 145 14.75 -4.68 -2.65
C ARG A 145 14.22 -4.53 -1.22
N GLY A 146 15.02 -4.95 -0.24
CA GLY A 146 14.63 -4.87 1.16
C GLY A 146 13.60 -5.92 1.56
N GLU A 147 12.72 -5.55 2.48
CA GLU A 147 11.76 -6.45 3.09
C GLU A 147 10.43 -5.72 3.38
N LYS A 148 9.32 -6.39 3.10
CA LYS A 148 7.97 -5.97 3.53
C LYS A 148 7.45 -6.90 4.62
N LYS A 149 6.90 -6.30 5.67
CA LYS A 149 6.13 -7.00 6.70
C LYS A 149 4.66 -6.69 6.48
N ILE A 150 3.85 -7.73 6.39
CA ILE A 150 2.44 -7.60 6.03
C ILE A 150 1.59 -8.30 7.09
N THR A 151 0.58 -7.60 7.57
CA THR A 151 -0.49 -8.18 8.39
C THR A 151 -1.73 -8.32 7.51
N LEU A 152 -2.28 -9.53 7.44
CA LEU A 152 -3.46 -9.87 6.63
C LEU A 152 -4.61 -10.32 7.52
N GLN A 153 -5.83 -9.97 7.09
CA GLN A 153 -7.06 -10.50 7.69
C GLN A 153 -8.03 -10.89 6.56
N PRO A 154 -8.74 -12.03 6.69
CA PRO A 154 -9.62 -12.50 5.63
C PRO A 154 -10.87 -11.60 5.49
N PRO A 155 -11.48 -11.54 4.30
CA PRO A 155 -12.73 -10.80 4.08
C PRO A 155 -13.87 -11.23 5.02
N SER A 156 -13.88 -12.49 5.49
CA SER A 156 -14.84 -13.02 6.46
C SER A 156 -14.77 -12.34 7.83
N ASP A 157 -13.67 -11.69 8.15
CA ASP A 157 -13.46 -10.98 9.42
C ASP A 157 -14.06 -9.56 9.42
N LEU A 158 -14.68 -9.14 8.32
CA LEU A 158 -15.36 -7.84 8.22
C LEU A 158 -16.25 -7.49 9.44
N PRO A 159 -17.03 -8.44 10.04
CA PRO A 159 -17.81 -8.13 11.24
C PRO A 159 -16.98 -7.66 12.44
N TRP A 160 -15.73 -8.11 12.56
CA TRP A 160 -14.84 -7.81 13.69
C TRP A 160 -13.95 -6.58 13.44
N ILE A 161 -13.84 -6.12 12.19
CA ILE A 161 -12.97 -4.99 11.82
C ILE A 161 -13.74 -3.68 12.04
N PRO A 162 -13.27 -2.79 12.93
CA PRO A 162 -13.97 -1.54 13.20
C PRO A 162 -13.80 -0.53 12.06
N TYR A 163 -14.92 0.01 11.59
CA TYR A 163 -14.97 1.13 10.65
C TYR A 163 -15.54 2.35 11.33
N LYS A 164 -14.97 3.52 11.05
CA LYS A 164 -15.51 4.85 11.36
C LYS A 164 -15.58 5.68 10.09
N ASN A 165 -16.38 6.73 10.14
CA ASN A 165 -16.42 7.78 9.13
C ASN A 165 -15.56 8.94 9.62
N TYR A 166 -14.67 9.44 8.77
CA TYR A 166 -13.69 10.48 9.06
C TYR A 166 -13.87 11.66 8.13
N HIS A 167 -13.57 12.86 8.62
CA HIS A 167 -13.50 14.05 7.78
C HIS A 167 -12.23 14.00 6.91
N PRO A 168 -12.33 14.23 5.58
CA PRO A 168 -11.16 14.23 4.73
C PRO A 168 -10.26 15.42 5.03
N ALA A 169 -8.95 15.18 5.06
CA ALA A 169 -7.93 16.20 5.27
C ALA A 169 -6.65 15.85 4.51
N VAL A 170 -5.75 16.79 4.36
CA VAL A 170 -4.42 16.61 3.76
C VAL A 170 -3.35 17.22 4.65
N TYR A 171 -2.20 16.57 4.76
CA TYR A 171 -1.04 17.15 5.42
C TYR A 171 -0.48 18.31 4.61
N LYS A 172 -0.07 19.37 5.31
CA LYS A 172 0.66 20.51 4.77
C LYS A 172 1.84 20.84 5.68
N GLN A 173 3.00 21.07 5.08
CA GLN A 173 4.15 21.57 5.82
C GLN A 173 4.36 23.04 5.52
N ASP A 174 4.37 23.89 6.54
CA ASP A 174 4.81 25.27 6.42
C ASP A 174 6.29 25.32 6.03
N THR A 175 6.59 25.86 4.87
CA THR A 175 7.95 25.90 4.31
C THR A 175 8.91 26.80 5.08
N ASN A 176 8.40 27.78 5.87
CA ASN A 176 9.21 28.73 6.63
C ASN A 176 9.57 28.17 8.00
N THR A 177 8.60 27.53 8.67
CA THR A 177 8.76 27.02 10.04
C THR A 177 9.08 25.53 10.06
N GLY A 178 8.77 24.78 9.01
CA GLY A 178 8.87 23.33 8.93
C GLY A 178 7.81 22.60 9.76
N LEU A 179 6.84 23.32 10.33
CA LEU A 179 5.76 22.70 11.12
C LEU A 179 4.74 22.04 10.20
N TRP A 180 4.15 20.95 10.70
CA TRP A 180 3.11 20.21 10.01
C TRP A 180 1.74 20.57 10.59
N GLU A 181 0.77 20.72 9.70
CA GLU A 181 -0.64 20.89 10.01
C GLU A 181 -1.50 20.04 9.09
N THR A 182 -2.78 19.90 9.40
CA THR A 182 -3.77 19.27 8.53
C THR A 182 -4.73 20.34 8.01
N GLU A 183 -4.94 20.35 6.71
CA GLU A 183 -5.94 21.17 6.03
C GLU A 183 -7.18 20.30 5.77
N SER A 184 -8.33 20.70 6.33
CA SER A 184 -9.59 20.01 6.08
C SER A 184 -10.05 20.21 4.65
N LEU A 185 -10.53 19.14 4.03
CA LEU A 185 -11.06 19.17 2.68
C LEU A 185 -12.58 19.12 2.71
N GLU A 186 -13.20 19.80 1.74
CA GLU A 186 -14.64 19.65 1.51
C GLU A 186 -14.91 18.27 0.87
N GLY A 187 -15.97 17.61 1.31
CA GLY A 187 -16.37 16.33 0.74
C GLY A 187 -17.15 15.44 1.70
N SER A 188 -17.53 14.29 1.20
CA SER A 188 -18.21 13.26 2.01
C SER A 188 -17.24 12.64 3.01
N LEU A 189 -17.77 12.19 4.14
CA LEU A 189 -17.00 11.43 5.12
C LEU A 189 -16.40 10.18 4.48
N VAL A 190 -15.16 9.88 4.83
CA VAL A 190 -14.40 8.73 4.34
C VAL A 190 -14.56 7.56 5.34
N PRO A 191 -15.20 6.45 4.95
CA PRO A 191 -15.26 5.27 5.80
C PRO A 191 -13.91 4.55 5.78
N TRP A 192 -13.27 4.43 6.95
CA TRP A 192 -11.97 3.78 7.07
C TRP A 192 -11.85 2.89 8.30
N ILE A 193 -10.87 1.99 8.31
CA ILE A 193 -10.60 1.09 9.44
C ILE A 193 -9.97 1.89 10.57
N ALA A 194 -10.58 1.79 11.76
CA ALA A 194 -10.25 2.62 12.93
C ALA A 194 -9.21 2.01 13.88
N ILE A 195 -8.57 0.90 13.48
CA ILE A 195 -7.65 0.17 14.35
C ILE A 195 -6.30 -0.07 13.66
N ASP A 196 -5.23 0.13 14.40
CA ASP A 196 -3.88 -0.31 14.03
C ASP A 196 -3.72 -1.80 14.42
N PRO A 197 -3.51 -2.72 13.45
CA PRO A 197 -3.36 -4.14 13.75
C PRO A 197 -2.06 -4.46 14.49
N LEU A 198 -1.08 -3.56 14.52
CA LEU A 198 0.17 -3.74 15.25
C LEU A 198 0.06 -3.31 16.71
N ASN A 199 -0.84 -2.37 17.00
CA ASN A 199 -1.10 -1.86 18.34
C ASN A 199 -2.61 -1.68 18.58
N PRO A 200 -3.39 -2.79 18.61
CA PRO A 200 -4.84 -2.73 18.66
C PRO A 200 -5.36 -2.26 20.01
N ASP A 201 -6.24 -1.27 19.99
CA ASP A 201 -7.00 -0.85 21.16
C ASP A 201 -8.20 -1.79 21.38
N PHE A 202 -8.01 -2.79 22.22
CA PHE A 202 -9.04 -3.77 22.57
C PHE A 202 -10.05 -3.26 23.61
N GLU A 203 -9.81 -2.12 24.24
CA GLU A 203 -10.79 -1.49 25.12
C GLU A 203 -11.83 -0.75 24.27
N ALA A 204 -11.37 0.03 23.30
CA ALA A 204 -12.26 0.69 22.37
C ALA A 204 -12.95 -0.30 21.39
N TRP A 205 -12.25 -1.39 21.02
CA TRP A 205 -12.72 -2.35 20.02
C TRP A 205 -12.62 -3.81 20.48
N PRO A 206 -13.38 -4.23 21.50
CA PRO A 206 -13.25 -5.56 22.10
C PRO A 206 -13.55 -6.72 21.11
N SER A 207 -14.43 -6.51 20.13
CA SER A 207 -14.77 -7.52 19.10
C SER A 207 -13.60 -7.82 18.16
N TYR A 208 -12.63 -6.92 18.03
CA TYR A 208 -11.44 -7.14 17.18
C TYR A 208 -10.56 -8.30 17.67
N LYS A 209 -10.73 -8.74 18.93
CA LYS A 209 -10.08 -9.96 19.45
C LYS A 209 -10.49 -11.23 18.71
N CYS A 210 -11.64 -11.22 18.02
CA CYS A 210 -12.12 -12.33 17.22
C CYS A 210 -11.55 -12.33 15.80
N ALA A 211 -10.91 -11.24 15.37
CA ALA A 211 -10.33 -11.15 14.04
C ALA A 211 -9.05 -11.99 13.92
N THR A 212 -8.93 -12.71 12.81
CA THR A 212 -7.74 -13.49 12.46
C THR A 212 -6.61 -12.56 12.04
N GLN A 213 -5.39 -12.80 12.50
CA GLN A 213 -4.23 -12.07 12.02
C GLN A 213 -3.19 -13.03 11.46
N LEU A 214 -2.91 -12.90 10.16
CA LEU A 214 -1.80 -13.57 9.51
C LEU A 214 -0.66 -12.57 9.34
N ARG A 215 0.48 -12.83 9.95
CA ARG A 215 1.68 -11.98 9.81
C ARG A 215 2.71 -12.67 8.94
N LEU A 216 3.11 -12.01 7.89
CA LEU A 216 4.06 -12.55 6.93
C LEU A 216 5.15 -11.54 6.59
N LYS A 217 6.22 -12.06 6.01
CA LYS A 217 7.40 -11.31 5.62
C LYS A 217 7.79 -11.72 4.21
N LEU A 218 7.95 -10.73 3.34
CA LEU A 218 8.46 -10.89 1.98
C LEU A 218 9.84 -10.28 1.89
N LYS A 219 10.75 -10.98 1.26
CA LYS A 219 12.10 -10.51 0.95
C LYS A 219 12.27 -10.29 -0.54
N ALA A 220 13.35 -9.61 -0.93
CA ALA A 220 13.70 -9.43 -2.33
C ALA A 220 13.63 -10.76 -3.10
N GLY A 221 12.94 -10.75 -4.23
CA GLY A 221 12.65 -11.90 -5.08
C GLY A 221 11.36 -12.68 -4.73
N ASP A 222 10.74 -12.44 -3.57
CA ASP A 222 9.47 -13.08 -3.21
C ASP A 222 8.28 -12.40 -3.90
N VAL A 223 7.26 -13.18 -4.21
CA VAL A 223 5.97 -12.74 -4.74
C VAL A 223 4.85 -13.14 -3.78
N LEU A 224 3.94 -12.24 -3.52
CA LEU A 224 2.68 -12.51 -2.81
C LEU A 224 1.52 -12.40 -3.81
N TYR A 225 0.73 -13.45 -3.94
CA TYR A 225 -0.64 -13.31 -4.40
C TYR A 225 -1.52 -12.90 -3.22
N LEU A 226 -2.09 -11.71 -3.31
CA LEU A 226 -3.03 -11.16 -2.33
C LEU A 226 -4.41 -11.05 -2.99
N PRO A 227 -5.36 -11.92 -2.63
CA PRO A 227 -6.68 -11.91 -3.24
C PRO A 227 -7.47 -10.64 -2.90
N SER A 228 -8.39 -10.27 -3.77
CA SER A 228 -9.29 -9.13 -3.55
C SER A 228 -10.03 -9.24 -2.21
N PHE A 229 -10.29 -8.08 -1.58
CA PHE A 229 -10.94 -7.89 -0.28
C PHE A 229 -10.18 -8.41 0.94
N TRP A 230 -9.02 -9.02 0.80
CA TRP A 230 -8.17 -9.28 1.96
C TRP A 230 -7.71 -7.96 2.58
N PHE A 231 -8.01 -7.78 3.85
CA PHE A 231 -7.51 -6.63 4.60
C PHE A 231 -6.01 -6.76 4.78
N HIS A 232 -5.29 -5.68 4.55
CA HIS A 232 -3.84 -5.69 4.63
C HIS A 232 -3.27 -4.38 5.17
N HIS A 233 -2.21 -4.53 5.94
CA HIS A 233 -1.41 -3.46 6.52
C HIS A 233 0.05 -3.77 6.25
N LEU A 234 0.84 -2.78 5.79
CA LEU A 234 2.23 -3.00 5.41
C LEU A 234 3.17 -2.04 6.13
N THR A 235 4.32 -2.59 6.54
CA THR A 235 5.51 -1.84 6.93
C THR A 235 6.71 -2.37 6.15
N GLN A 236 7.83 -1.64 6.16
CA GLN A 236 8.98 -1.97 5.31
C GLN A 236 10.32 -1.65 5.96
N THR A 237 11.41 -2.15 5.36
CA THR A 237 12.77 -1.73 5.67
C THR A 237 13.13 -0.45 4.90
N GLN A 238 14.19 0.25 5.32
CA GLN A 238 14.66 1.47 4.66
C GLN A 238 15.00 1.23 3.19
N GLY A 239 14.55 2.12 2.30
CA GLY A 239 14.78 2.01 0.87
C GLY A 239 14.19 0.76 0.22
N CYS A 240 13.16 0.16 0.83
CA CYS A 240 12.47 -0.98 0.25
C CYS A 240 11.81 -0.62 -1.07
N ILE A 241 11.99 -1.46 -2.09
CA ILE A 241 11.38 -1.32 -3.41
C ILE A 241 10.48 -2.51 -3.67
N ALA A 242 9.28 -2.25 -4.15
CA ALA A 242 8.33 -3.25 -4.60
C ALA A 242 7.63 -2.83 -5.88
N VAL A 243 7.13 -3.83 -6.61
CA VAL A 243 6.26 -3.66 -7.77
C VAL A 243 5.01 -4.50 -7.53
N ASN A 244 3.85 -3.97 -7.84
CA ASN A 244 2.65 -4.77 -7.83
C ASN A 244 1.86 -4.64 -9.13
N TYR A 245 1.15 -5.71 -9.44
CA TYR A 245 0.26 -5.85 -10.59
C TYR A 245 -1.16 -6.01 -10.08
N TRP A 246 -2.02 -5.06 -10.39
CA TRP A 246 -3.43 -5.11 -10.05
C TRP A 246 -4.24 -5.61 -11.24
N TYR A 247 -5.06 -6.60 -10.97
CA TYR A 247 -6.04 -7.15 -11.88
C TYR A 247 -7.43 -6.90 -11.29
N ASP A 248 -8.31 -6.26 -12.03
CA ASP A 248 -9.66 -6.02 -11.58
C ASP A 248 -10.35 -7.34 -11.17
N MET A 249 -11.03 -7.33 -10.04
CA MET A 249 -11.68 -8.54 -9.53
C MET A 249 -12.87 -8.97 -10.40
N GLN A 250 -13.26 -10.24 -10.26
CA GLN A 250 -14.54 -10.69 -10.78
C GLN A 250 -15.65 -10.39 -9.77
N PHE A 251 -16.76 -9.81 -10.26
CA PHE A 251 -17.95 -9.52 -9.46
C PHE A 251 -18.85 -10.76 -9.36
N ASP A 252 -18.32 -11.82 -8.78
CA ASP A 252 -18.93 -13.14 -8.62
C ASP A 252 -19.55 -13.36 -7.22
N VAL A 253 -19.70 -14.62 -6.82
CA VAL A 253 -20.22 -14.99 -5.50
C VAL A 253 -19.40 -14.42 -4.35
N LYS A 254 -18.08 -14.27 -4.51
CA LYS A 254 -17.18 -13.67 -3.50
C LYS A 254 -17.56 -12.22 -3.23
N TYR A 255 -17.80 -11.44 -4.28
CA TYR A 255 -18.27 -10.07 -4.17
C TYR A 255 -19.64 -9.99 -3.48
N ASN A 256 -20.59 -10.82 -3.91
CA ASN A 256 -21.93 -10.85 -3.32
C ASN A 256 -21.90 -11.27 -1.84
N PHE A 257 -21.04 -12.21 -1.47
CA PHE A 257 -20.85 -12.61 -0.08
C PHE A 257 -20.28 -11.47 0.77
N PHE A 258 -19.28 -10.77 0.26
CA PHE A 258 -18.70 -9.61 0.95
C PHE A 258 -19.75 -8.51 1.17
N ASN A 259 -20.55 -8.19 0.16
CA ASN A 259 -21.65 -7.23 0.28
C ASN A 259 -22.71 -7.67 1.30
N LEU A 260 -23.03 -8.96 1.34
CA LEU A 260 -23.93 -9.51 2.36
C LEU A 260 -23.38 -9.25 3.78
N LEU A 261 -22.10 -9.54 4.03
CA LEU A 261 -21.46 -9.29 5.32
C LEU A 261 -21.47 -7.80 5.67
N GLN A 262 -21.22 -6.93 4.71
CA GLN A 262 -21.22 -5.48 4.90
C GLN A 262 -22.61 -4.97 5.28
N ASN A 263 -23.66 -5.44 4.61
CA ASN A 263 -25.04 -5.07 4.91
C ASN A 263 -25.49 -5.60 6.28
N LEU A 264 -25.16 -6.85 6.63
CA LEU A 264 -25.47 -7.41 7.95
C LEU A 264 -24.79 -6.62 9.07
N LYS A 265 -23.54 -6.20 8.88
CA LYS A 265 -22.82 -5.37 9.86
C LYS A 265 -23.50 -4.02 10.10
N THR A 266 -24.07 -3.40 9.07
CA THR A 266 -24.80 -2.14 9.18
C THR A 266 -26.07 -2.32 10.02
N VAL A 267 -26.86 -3.34 9.74
CA VAL A 267 -28.10 -3.66 10.47
C VAL A 267 -27.85 -3.92 11.96
N ILE A 268 -26.76 -4.63 12.31
CA ILE A 268 -26.41 -4.94 13.71
C ILE A 268 -26.01 -3.66 14.49
N LYS A 269 -25.42 -2.66 13.81
CA LYS A 269 -25.04 -1.40 14.45
C LYS A 269 -26.21 -0.45 14.72
N GLU A 270 -27.34 -0.63 14.02
CA GLU A 270 -28.56 0.19 14.18
C GLU A 270 -29.50 -0.34 15.27
N GLN A 271 -29.23 -1.51 15.84
CA GLN A 271 -29.89 -2.11 17.00
C GLN A 271 -29.11 -1.87 18.29
#